data_c5d559bf78856d26b88f0de68648fdff
#
_entry.id   c5d559bf78856d26b88f0de68648fdff
#
_cell.length_a   1.000
_cell.length_b   1.000
_cell.length_c   1.000
_cell.angle_alpha   90.00
_cell.angle_beta   90.00
_cell.angle_gamma   90.00
#
_symmetry.space_group_name_H-M   'P 1'
#
loop_
_entity.id
_entity.type
_entity.pdbx_description
1 polymer ?
#
loop_
_entity_poly.entity_id
_entity_poly.type
_entity_poly.pdbx_seq_one_letter_code
_entity_poly.pdbx_strand_id
1 'polypeptide(L)'
;MRSFPLLFLTLPLCAQTPQQQLARDIFKQLIEINTTDSAGDNTRAAEAMAARFRDAGYPDADIRVLGPSPRKGNLEVRLHGTGAARPVLFIGHLDVVEANRSDWSFDPFVFREQDGYFYGRGTSDMKGDGAILVAMFLRMKRDRFQPVRDMILALTSDEEGGPSNGIDWLVTNHRDLIDAEFCVNSDGGGGDIKNGHRLYMSLQAAEKVFLSFKLETVNRGGHSSLPTRDNAIYHLADGLARLEKFDFPVHLFDVTRASFERMAPFYQGQLGADMKAVVGNPHDETVVARLSALPQYNAQLRTTCVATMLSGGHAENALPQSATAVINCRLLPVDQADDVERTLNQVLADPKIKVSVMKPPKPVGYKPISPLVWSAVTAATSKSWPGLSVIPQMSTGASDGIYLISAGIPTYGVSGIFGDEDDVRAHGRDERVLVKSFYEAIDFMYDVGTTLGKAASTPQPAP
;
A
#
# COMPACT_ATOMS: atom_id res chain seq x y z
N MET A 1 21.45 57.35 -24.74
CA MET A 1 21.45 56.08 -24.01
C MET A 1 20.56 56.24 -22.81
N ARG A 2 19.35 55.65 -22.82
CA ARG A 2 18.44 55.70 -21.66
C ARG A 2 18.54 54.33 -20.96
N SER A 3 19.08 54.34 -19.77
CA SER A 3 19.14 53.14 -18.91
C SER A 3 17.77 52.85 -18.35
N PHE A 4 17.19 51.67 -18.66
CA PHE A 4 16.02 51.14 -18.01
C PHE A 4 16.46 50.39 -16.72
N PRO A 5 15.87 50.69 -15.56
CA PRO A 5 16.13 49.90 -14.37
C PRO A 5 15.40 48.55 -14.48
N LEU A 6 16.13 47.44 -14.36
CA LEU A 6 15.58 46.12 -14.16
C LEU A 6 14.94 46.06 -12.76
N LEU A 7 13.62 46.05 -12.70
CA LEU A 7 12.87 45.78 -11.47
C LEU A 7 12.94 44.27 -11.20
N PHE A 8 13.80 43.86 -10.25
CA PHE A 8 13.74 42.51 -9.72
C PHE A 8 12.47 42.37 -8.86
N LEU A 9 11.43 41.74 -9.39
CA LEU A 9 10.31 41.29 -8.60
C LEU A 9 10.82 40.12 -7.73
N THR A 10 11.15 40.40 -6.48
CA THR A 10 11.30 39.38 -5.45
C THR A 10 9.88 38.87 -5.14
N LEU A 11 9.52 37.70 -5.65
CA LEU A 11 8.35 36.96 -5.16
C LEU A 11 8.57 36.71 -3.66
N PRO A 12 7.60 37.07 -2.79
CA PRO A 12 7.73 36.74 -1.38
C PRO A 12 7.80 35.21 -1.26
N LEU A 13 8.88 34.68 -0.71
CA LEU A 13 8.88 33.32 -0.17
C LEU A 13 7.76 33.31 0.88
N CYS A 14 6.68 32.60 0.58
CA CYS A 14 5.62 32.39 1.56
C CYS A 14 6.26 31.66 2.74
N ALA A 15 6.37 32.32 3.89
CA ALA A 15 6.90 31.70 5.10
C ALA A 15 6.04 30.48 5.45
N GLN A 16 6.69 29.36 5.77
CA GLN A 16 6.00 28.14 6.20
C GLN A 16 5.13 28.43 7.40
N THR A 17 3.92 27.88 7.41
CA THR A 17 3.06 27.96 8.60
C THR A 17 3.67 27.15 9.74
N PRO A 18 3.37 27.44 11.02
CA PRO A 18 3.85 26.62 12.15
C PRO A 18 3.49 25.14 12.01
N GLN A 19 2.37 24.85 11.34
CA GLN A 19 1.91 23.48 11.09
C GLN A 19 2.77 22.75 10.04
N GLN A 20 3.10 23.46 8.97
CA GLN A 20 4.00 22.95 7.95
C GLN A 20 5.42 22.72 8.50
N GLN A 21 5.92 23.64 9.31
CA GLN A 21 7.21 23.51 9.97
C GLN A 21 7.24 22.29 10.91
N LEU A 22 6.20 22.10 11.74
CA LEU A 22 6.08 20.94 12.62
C LEU A 22 6.12 19.63 11.84
N ALA A 23 5.30 19.51 10.79
CA ALA A 23 5.25 18.29 9.97
C ALA A 23 6.58 18.03 9.27
N ARG A 24 7.25 19.07 8.76
CA ARG A 24 8.57 18.98 8.15
C ARG A 24 9.64 18.51 9.14
N ASP A 25 9.60 19.01 10.39
CA ASP A 25 10.56 18.61 11.42
C ASP A 25 10.35 17.16 11.87
N ILE A 26 9.08 16.69 11.93
CA ILE A 26 8.75 15.29 12.16
C ILE A 26 9.28 14.43 11.01
N PHE A 27 9.00 14.84 9.77
CA PHE A 27 9.41 14.13 8.57
C PHE A 27 10.93 13.99 8.49
N LYS A 28 11.66 15.10 8.70
CA LYS A 28 13.13 15.09 8.79
C LYS A 28 13.62 14.10 9.84
N GLN A 29 13.05 14.12 11.03
CA GLN A 29 13.44 13.21 12.10
C GLN A 29 13.22 11.75 11.74
N LEU A 30 12.09 11.42 11.10
CA LEU A 30 11.78 10.06 10.66
C LEU A 30 12.75 9.59 9.56
N ILE A 31 13.05 10.42 8.57
CA ILE A 31 14.00 10.07 7.50
C ILE A 31 15.41 9.82 8.07
N GLU A 32 15.86 10.62 9.04
CA GLU A 32 17.20 10.54 9.62
C GLU A 32 17.36 9.39 10.64
N ILE A 33 16.31 8.65 10.91
CA ILE A 33 16.37 7.38 11.65
C ILE A 33 16.32 6.22 10.63
N ASN A 34 17.42 5.49 10.50
CA ASN A 34 17.42 4.27 9.68
C ASN A 34 16.51 3.20 10.32
N THR A 35 15.56 2.69 9.55
CA THR A 35 14.58 1.68 9.96
C THR A 35 14.51 0.52 8.97
N THR A 36 15.60 0.27 8.22
CA THR A 36 15.73 -0.94 7.38
C THR A 36 15.78 -2.21 8.23
N ASP A 37 15.41 -3.34 7.66
CA ASP A 37 15.41 -4.61 8.39
C ASP A 37 16.83 -5.01 8.83
N SER A 38 17.83 -4.88 7.96
CA SER A 38 19.20 -5.35 8.22
C SER A 38 19.92 -4.58 9.33
N ALA A 39 19.83 -3.25 9.34
CA ALA A 39 20.64 -2.37 10.19
C ALA A 39 19.83 -1.32 10.98
N GLY A 40 18.55 -1.16 10.67
CA GLY A 40 17.69 -0.13 11.24
C GLY A 40 17.13 -0.47 12.62
N ASP A 41 16.41 0.50 13.19
CA ASP A 41 15.77 0.40 14.49
C ASP A 41 14.42 1.12 14.48
N ASN A 42 13.34 0.35 14.33
CA ASN A 42 11.97 0.85 14.35
C ASN A 42 11.58 1.36 15.74
N THR A 43 12.08 0.73 16.80
CA THR A 43 11.81 1.16 18.19
C THR A 43 12.33 2.57 18.40
N ARG A 44 13.51 2.90 17.87
CA ARG A 44 14.05 4.26 17.95
C ARG A 44 13.16 5.28 17.26
N ALA A 45 12.58 4.94 16.12
CA ALA A 45 11.62 5.81 15.42
C ALA A 45 10.31 5.96 16.21
N ALA A 46 9.77 4.85 16.73
CA ALA A 46 8.58 4.85 17.57
C ALA A 46 8.76 5.69 18.83
N GLU A 47 9.88 5.53 19.56
CA GLU A 47 10.20 6.33 20.75
C GLU A 47 10.40 7.83 20.43
N ALA A 48 11.01 8.15 19.30
CA ALA A 48 11.16 9.55 18.87
C ALA A 48 9.79 10.21 18.64
N MET A 49 8.83 9.49 18.08
CA MET A 49 7.46 10.00 17.90
C MET A 49 6.70 10.00 19.23
N ALA A 50 6.85 9.00 20.09
CA ALA A 50 6.27 8.96 21.44
C ALA A 50 6.70 10.18 22.28
N ALA A 51 7.98 10.57 22.20
CA ALA A 51 8.48 11.76 22.88
C ALA A 51 7.72 13.03 22.46
N ARG A 52 7.45 13.20 21.15
CA ARG A 52 6.66 14.36 20.65
C ARG A 52 5.23 14.39 21.21
N PHE A 53 4.60 13.23 21.39
CA PHE A 53 3.27 13.13 22.01
C PHE A 53 3.30 13.48 23.48
N ARG A 54 4.31 13.01 24.24
CA ARG A 54 4.51 13.40 25.65
C ARG A 54 4.72 14.91 25.78
N ASP A 55 5.59 15.48 24.94
CA ASP A 55 5.84 16.94 24.93
C ASP A 55 4.59 17.77 24.60
N ALA A 56 3.68 17.21 23.80
CA ALA A 56 2.39 17.84 23.49
C ALA A 56 1.33 17.63 24.59
N GLY A 57 1.65 16.94 25.68
CA GLY A 57 0.78 16.71 26.82
C GLY A 57 -0.25 15.60 26.66
N TYR A 58 0.03 14.59 25.81
CA TYR A 58 -0.70 13.33 25.89
C TYR A 58 -0.33 12.60 27.17
N PRO A 59 -1.30 11.98 27.88
CA PRO A 59 -1.00 11.16 29.04
C PRO A 59 -0.11 9.97 28.69
N ASP A 60 0.82 9.60 29.56
CA ASP A 60 1.67 8.41 29.36
C ASP A 60 0.85 7.10 29.20
N ALA A 61 -0.33 7.04 29.82
CA ALA A 61 -1.24 5.92 29.69
C ALA A 61 -1.81 5.75 28.27
N ASP A 62 -1.80 6.82 27.47
CA ASP A 62 -2.33 6.88 26.11
C ASP A 62 -1.23 6.79 25.04
N ILE A 63 0.01 6.51 25.46
CA ILE A 63 1.17 6.36 24.58
C ILE A 63 1.87 5.04 24.90
N ARG A 64 1.99 4.16 23.93
CA ARG A 64 2.66 2.87 24.10
C ARG A 64 3.67 2.64 22.98
N VAL A 65 4.88 2.22 23.38
CA VAL A 65 5.86 1.67 22.45
C VAL A 65 6.07 0.22 22.84
N LEU A 66 5.70 -0.69 21.96
CA LEU A 66 5.72 -2.13 22.21
C LEU A 66 5.95 -2.90 20.90
N GLY A 67 6.55 -4.06 21.00
CA GLY A 67 6.84 -4.85 19.80
C GLY A 67 7.39 -6.24 20.11
N PRO A 68 7.50 -7.09 19.06
CA PRO A 68 7.93 -8.47 19.20
C PRO A 68 9.41 -8.64 19.57
N SER A 69 10.22 -7.60 19.35
CA SER A 69 11.67 -7.64 19.65
C SER A 69 12.22 -6.23 19.89
N PRO A 70 13.44 -6.08 20.46
CA PRO A 70 13.99 -4.78 20.85
C PRO A 70 14.09 -3.73 19.76
N ARG A 71 14.25 -4.14 18.48
CA ARG A 71 14.36 -3.22 17.34
C ARG A 71 13.08 -3.10 16.49
N LYS A 72 12.03 -3.81 16.85
CA LYS A 72 10.77 -3.90 16.10
C LYS A 72 9.62 -3.34 16.93
N GLY A 73 9.81 -2.15 17.52
CA GLY A 73 8.79 -1.43 18.27
C GLY A 73 7.78 -0.75 17.39
N ASN A 74 6.52 -0.84 17.78
CA ASN A 74 5.39 -0.13 17.22
C ASN A 74 4.98 0.98 18.20
N LEU A 75 4.51 2.09 17.69
CA LEU A 75 3.90 3.16 18.50
C LEU A 75 2.38 3.06 18.42
N GLU A 76 1.70 3.04 19.56
CA GLU A 76 0.26 3.29 19.66
C GLU A 76 0.02 4.56 20.45
N VAL A 77 -0.88 5.43 19.94
CA VAL A 77 -1.33 6.65 20.61
C VAL A 77 -2.84 6.76 20.52
N ARG A 78 -3.48 7.10 21.66
CA ARG A 78 -4.92 7.25 21.74
C ARG A 78 -5.32 8.68 22.09
N LEU A 79 -6.20 9.27 21.29
CA LEU A 79 -6.93 10.49 21.61
C LEU A 79 -8.37 10.10 21.97
N HIS A 80 -8.71 10.25 23.24
CA HIS A 80 -10.03 9.87 23.74
C HIS A 80 -11.14 10.77 23.23
N GLY A 81 -12.23 10.13 22.83
CA GLY A 81 -13.51 10.77 22.50
C GLY A 81 -14.50 10.69 23.65
N THR A 82 -15.76 11.00 23.35
CA THR A 82 -16.86 10.86 24.32
C THR A 82 -17.31 9.40 24.51
N GLY A 83 -16.81 8.48 23.69
CA GLY A 83 -17.22 7.06 23.68
C GLY A 83 -18.60 6.81 23.03
N ALA A 84 -19.19 7.80 22.35
CA ALA A 84 -20.50 7.67 21.72
C ALA A 84 -20.47 6.84 20.42
N ALA A 85 -19.28 6.54 19.89
CA ALA A 85 -19.09 5.70 18.70
C ALA A 85 -17.82 4.83 18.86
N ARG A 86 -17.75 3.70 18.11
CA ARG A 86 -16.57 2.83 18.11
C ARG A 86 -15.35 3.60 17.57
N PRO A 87 -14.13 3.26 18.03
CA PRO A 87 -12.91 3.94 17.61
C PRO A 87 -12.69 3.96 16.10
N VAL A 88 -11.88 4.90 15.62
CA VAL A 88 -11.24 4.88 14.30
C VAL A 88 -9.75 4.69 14.47
N LEU A 89 -9.16 3.81 13.68
CA LEU A 89 -7.73 3.52 13.66
C LEU A 89 -7.08 4.21 12.44
N PHE A 90 -5.95 4.86 12.66
CA PHE A 90 -5.05 5.37 11.61
C PHE A 90 -3.75 4.59 11.68
N ILE A 91 -3.29 4.08 10.56
CA ILE A 91 -2.03 3.31 10.51
C ILE A 91 -1.06 3.86 9.48
N GLY A 92 0.20 3.56 9.72
CA GLY A 92 1.30 3.69 8.80
C GLY A 92 2.50 2.90 9.30
N HIS A 93 3.43 2.55 8.41
CA HIS A 93 4.64 1.85 8.83
C HIS A 93 5.85 2.78 8.99
N LEU A 94 6.76 2.38 9.87
CA LEU A 94 8.00 3.10 10.18
C LEU A 94 9.21 2.55 9.42
N ASP A 95 9.17 1.25 9.10
CA ASP A 95 10.23 0.58 8.38
C ASP A 95 10.31 1.03 6.93
N VAL A 96 11.41 0.73 6.31
CA VAL A 96 11.69 1.04 4.92
C VAL A 96 12.52 -0.09 4.31
N VAL A 97 12.37 -0.30 3.00
CA VAL A 97 13.24 -1.23 2.26
C VAL A 97 14.70 -0.80 2.33
N GLU A 98 15.60 -1.73 2.05
CA GLU A 98 17.05 -1.47 2.06
C GLU A 98 17.44 -0.32 1.12
N ALA A 99 18.44 0.45 1.53
CA ALA A 99 18.98 1.56 0.76
C ALA A 99 20.51 1.61 0.89
N ASN A 100 21.18 1.00 -0.09
CA ASN A 100 22.65 1.02 -0.13
C ASN A 100 23.12 2.39 -0.56
N ARG A 101 24.03 3.00 0.21
CA ARG A 101 24.58 4.33 -0.10
C ARG A 101 25.20 4.43 -1.51
N SER A 102 25.78 3.34 -2.02
CA SER A 102 26.39 3.28 -3.34
C SER A 102 25.39 3.44 -4.50
N ASP A 103 24.13 3.13 -4.26
CA ASP A 103 23.08 3.16 -5.28
C ASP A 103 22.37 4.52 -5.38
N TRP A 104 22.66 5.43 -4.41
CA TRP A 104 22.04 6.73 -4.29
C TRP A 104 22.99 7.87 -4.62
N SER A 105 22.47 8.95 -5.21
CA SER A 105 23.25 10.16 -5.49
C SER A 105 23.72 10.87 -4.21
N PHE A 106 23.04 10.65 -3.09
CA PHE A 106 23.35 11.19 -1.75
C PHE A 106 23.01 10.16 -0.67
N ASP A 107 23.25 10.48 0.61
CA ASP A 107 22.92 9.58 1.72
C ASP A 107 21.40 9.44 1.85
N PRO A 108 20.83 8.20 1.75
CA PRO A 108 19.39 7.98 1.81
C PRO A 108 18.75 8.32 3.18
N PHE A 109 19.55 8.41 4.24
CA PHE A 109 19.10 8.74 5.59
C PHE A 109 19.50 10.17 6.02
N VAL A 110 19.75 11.04 5.05
CA VAL A 110 19.90 12.49 5.26
C VAL A 110 18.77 13.20 4.54
N PHE A 111 17.87 13.81 5.32
CA PHE A 111 16.75 14.57 4.78
C PHE A 111 17.23 15.75 3.94
N ARG A 112 16.82 15.82 2.69
CA ARG A 112 17.22 16.85 1.75
C ARG A 112 16.00 17.49 1.11
N GLU A 113 16.04 18.82 0.98
CA GLU A 113 15.07 19.58 0.18
C GLU A 113 15.82 20.21 -1.01
N GLN A 114 15.39 19.85 -2.21
CA GLN A 114 16.00 20.35 -3.44
C GLN A 114 14.99 20.30 -4.59
N ASP A 115 15.02 21.31 -5.46
CA ASP A 115 14.21 21.40 -6.69
C ASP A 115 12.71 21.14 -6.49
N GLY A 116 12.17 21.55 -5.33
CA GLY A 116 10.76 21.38 -4.98
C GLY A 116 10.38 20.00 -4.48
N TYR A 117 11.36 19.15 -4.15
CA TYR A 117 11.16 17.82 -3.59
C TYR A 117 11.88 17.66 -2.24
N PHE A 118 11.28 16.84 -1.39
CA PHE A 118 11.97 16.22 -0.26
C PHE A 118 12.51 14.87 -0.69
N TYR A 119 13.77 14.61 -0.39
CA TYR A 119 14.48 13.37 -0.71
C TYR A 119 14.90 12.62 0.54
N GLY A 120 14.91 11.30 0.43
CA GLY A 120 15.36 10.34 1.44
C GLY A 120 14.61 9.02 1.31
N ARG A 121 15.13 7.93 1.86
CA ARG A 121 14.44 6.65 1.88
C ARG A 121 13.21 6.73 2.81
N GLY A 122 12.05 6.35 2.29
CA GLY A 122 10.77 6.46 2.99
C GLY A 122 10.06 7.79 2.76
N THR A 123 10.51 8.63 1.82
CA THR A 123 9.84 9.92 1.56
C THR A 123 8.47 9.74 0.94
N SER A 124 8.28 8.76 0.07
CA SER A 124 6.99 8.40 -0.52
C SER A 124 6.39 7.13 0.10
N ASP A 125 7.24 6.25 0.64
CA ASP A 125 6.85 4.96 1.20
C ASP A 125 7.53 4.72 2.56
N MET A 126 6.85 4.99 3.76
CA MET A 126 5.72 5.95 3.83
C MET A 126 5.93 6.94 4.99
N LYS A 127 7.20 7.28 5.31
CA LYS A 127 7.51 8.21 6.43
C LYS A 127 6.94 9.62 6.22
N GLY A 128 6.68 10.02 4.96
CA GLY A 128 5.99 11.26 4.64
C GLY A 128 4.57 11.28 5.22
N ASP A 129 3.78 10.27 4.90
CA ASP A 129 2.43 10.11 5.44
C ASP A 129 2.45 9.86 6.95
N GLY A 130 3.41 9.07 7.45
CA GLY A 130 3.63 8.89 8.89
C GLY A 130 3.83 10.22 9.62
N ALA A 131 4.63 11.14 9.04
CA ALA A 131 4.82 12.47 9.62
C ALA A 131 3.55 13.32 9.61
N ILE A 132 2.73 13.21 8.55
CA ILE A 132 1.43 13.89 8.45
C ILE A 132 0.47 13.37 9.51
N LEU A 133 0.40 12.04 9.73
CA LEU A 133 -0.45 11.45 10.77
C LEU A 133 -0.04 11.91 12.17
N VAL A 134 1.25 11.91 12.49
CA VAL A 134 1.75 12.44 13.77
C VAL A 134 1.39 13.91 13.93
N ALA A 135 1.66 14.74 12.91
CA ALA A 135 1.33 16.16 12.93
C ALA A 135 -0.19 16.42 13.09
N MET A 136 -1.02 15.58 12.47
CA MET A 136 -2.49 15.63 12.59
C MET A 136 -2.93 15.42 14.05
N PHE A 137 -2.45 14.38 14.71
CA PHE A 137 -2.81 14.09 16.10
C PHE A 137 -2.28 15.18 17.06
N LEU A 138 -1.05 15.66 16.85
CA LEU A 138 -0.50 16.78 17.64
C LEU A 138 -1.33 18.07 17.47
N ARG A 139 -1.78 18.34 16.22
CA ARG A 139 -2.67 19.47 15.95
C ARG A 139 -4.02 19.30 16.63
N MET A 140 -4.63 18.13 16.59
CA MET A 140 -5.89 17.86 17.31
C MET A 140 -5.77 18.12 18.81
N LYS A 141 -4.68 17.72 19.42
CA LYS A 141 -4.42 17.99 20.84
C LYS A 141 -4.29 19.49 21.11
N ARG A 142 -3.48 20.20 20.33
CA ARG A 142 -3.28 21.66 20.45
C ARG A 142 -4.60 22.41 20.27
N ASP A 143 -5.39 22.04 19.28
CA ASP A 143 -6.66 22.68 18.93
C ASP A 143 -7.79 22.24 19.88
N ARG A 144 -7.51 21.40 20.89
CA ARG A 144 -8.46 20.84 21.85
C ARG A 144 -9.65 20.17 21.17
N PHE A 145 -9.38 19.46 20.09
CA PHE A 145 -10.40 18.74 19.35
C PHE A 145 -11.08 17.70 20.23
N GLN A 146 -12.43 17.68 20.23
CA GLN A 146 -13.25 16.75 21.01
C GLN A 146 -13.97 15.80 20.06
N PRO A 147 -13.43 14.59 19.82
CA PRO A 147 -14.09 13.59 18.98
C PRO A 147 -15.24 12.90 19.74
N VAL A 148 -16.17 12.32 19.01
CA VAL A 148 -17.24 11.48 19.59
C VAL A 148 -16.79 10.02 19.74
N ARG A 149 -15.71 9.63 19.08
CA ARG A 149 -15.07 8.31 19.12
C ARG A 149 -13.60 8.44 19.49
N ASP A 150 -13.03 7.41 20.09
CA ASP A 150 -11.58 7.37 20.25
C ASP A 150 -10.91 7.37 18.88
N MET A 151 -9.83 8.13 18.77
CA MET A 151 -8.96 8.11 17.60
C MET A 151 -7.64 7.46 18.00
N ILE A 152 -7.26 6.42 17.26
CA ILE A 152 -6.08 5.62 17.53
C ILE A 152 -5.10 5.82 16.38
N LEU A 153 -3.85 6.10 16.69
CA LEU A 153 -2.74 6.07 15.75
C LEU A 153 -1.86 4.86 16.05
N ALA A 154 -1.57 4.04 15.06
CA ALA A 154 -0.55 2.99 15.15
C ALA A 154 0.50 3.18 14.05
N LEU A 155 1.75 3.39 14.43
CA LEU A 155 2.89 3.38 13.53
C LEU A 155 3.70 2.10 13.77
N THR A 156 3.87 1.28 12.75
CA THR A 156 4.27 -0.12 12.88
C THR A 156 5.58 -0.44 12.20
N SER A 157 6.12 -1.61 12.48
CA SER A 157 7.36 -2.15 11.94
C SER A 157 7.08 -3.33 11.00
N ASP A 158 8.04 -3.63 10.11
CA ASP A 158 8.07 -4.82 9.25
C ASP A 158 6.87 -4.98 8.29
N GLU A 159 6.36 -3.87 7.75
CA GLU A 159 5.45 -3.90 6.60
C GLU A 159 6.20 -4.34 5.35
N GLU A 160 7.34 -3.72 5.08
CA GLU A 160 8.19 -3.87 3.89
C GLU A 160 8.95 -5.21 3.87
N GLY A 161 9.01 -5.89 4.99
CA GLY A 161 9.69 -7.15 5.15
C GLY A 161 10.23 -7.32 6.55
N GLY A 162 10.53 -8.55 6.89
CA GLY A 162 10.96 -8.92 8.22
C GLY A 162 10.11 -10.06 8.77
N PRO A 163 10.54 -10.65 9.89
CA PRO A 163 9.86 -11.84 10.42
C PRO A 163 8.60 -11.51 11.24
N SER A 164 8.33 -10.24 11.55
CA SER A 164 7.38 -9.87 12.61
C SER A 164 6.60 -8.60 12.28
N ASN A 165 5.76 -8.66 11.23
CA ASN A 165 4.90 -7.53 10.86
C ASN A 165 4.14 -6.98 12.08
N GLY A 166 4.24 -5.66 12.27
CA GLY A 166 3.75 -4.97 13.46
C GLY A 166 2.24 -5.01 13.62
N ILE A 167 1.48 -4.86 12.54
CA ILE A 167 0.00 -4.94 12.58
C ILE A 167 -0.43 -6.37 12.88
N ASP A 168 0.19 -7.40 12.25
CA ASP A 168 -0.13 -8.79 12.55
C ASP A 168 0.14 -9.14 14.00
N TRP A 169 1.25 -8.63 14.53
CA TRP A 169 1.62 -8.82 15.93
C TRP A 169 0.64 -8.11 16.89
N LEU A 170 0.22 -6.87 16.57
CA LEU A 170 -0.77 -6.13 17.37
C LEU A 170 -2.15 -6.80 17.32
N VAL A 171 -2.61 -7.24 16.15
CA VAL A 171 -3.86 -7.99 16.00
C VAL A 171 -3.87 -9.25 16.84
N THR A 172 -2.74 -9.95 16.91
CA THR A 172 -2.62 -11.22 17.59
C THR A 172 -2.47 -11.08 19.12
N ASN A 173 -1.72 -10.10 19.59
CA ASN A 173 -1.29 -10.00 20.97
C ASN A 173 -1.92 -8.84 21.76
N HIS A 174 -2.37 -7.77 21.05
CA HIS A 174 -2.82 -6.52 21.65
C HIS A 174 -4.02 -5.93 20.88
N ARG A 175 -4.97 -6.79 20.52
CA ARG A 175 -6.15 -6.41 19.76
C ARG A 175 -6.92 -5.24 20.40
N ASP A 176 -6.98 -5.19 21.71
CA ASP A 176 -7.64 -4.15 22.50
C ASP A 176 -7.08 -2.73 22.26
N LEU A 177 -5.79 -2.64 21.90
CA LEU A 177 -5.16 -1.36 21.61
C LEU A 177 -5.59 -0.77 20.24
N ILE A 178 -5.91 -1.64 19.29
CA ILE A 178 -6.19 -1.24 17.89
C ILE A 178 -7.60 -1.60 17.42
N ASP A 179 -8.47 -2.11 18.30
CA ASP A 179 -9.84 -2.43 17.89
C ASP A 179 -10.62 -1.17 17.49
N ALA A 180 -11.18 -1.19 16.29
CA ALA A 180 -11.84 -0.04 15.68
C ALA A 180 -13.05 -0.44 14.82
N GLU A 181 -13.91 0.52 14.51
CA GLU A 181 -15.01 0.35 13.56
C GLU A 181 -14.47 0.15 12.13
N PHE A 182 -13.44 0.92 11.80
CA PHE A 182 -12.68 0.86 10.55
C PHE A 182 -11.29 1.49 10.72
N CYS A 183 -10.42 1.24 9.76
CA CYS A 183 -9.08 1.78 9.70
C CYS A 183 -8.89 2.66 8.46
N VAL A 184 -8.13 3.74 8.64
CA VAL A 184 -7.53 4.56 7.59
C VAL A 184 -6.05 4.21 7.51
N ASN A 185 -5.62 3.61 6.41
CA ASN A 185 -4.22 3.29 6.13
C ASN A 185 -3.65 4.37 5.19
N SER A 186 -2.68 5.14 5.67
CA SER A 186 -2.08 6.20 4.85
C SER A 186 -1.01 5.69 3.87
N ASP A 187 -0.75 4.37 3.88
CA ASP A 187 0.09 3.67 2.91
C ASP A 187 -0.64 3.36 1.58
N GLY A 188 -1.82 3.88 1.40
CA GLY A 188 -2.63 3.68 0.20
C GLY A 188 -3.49 4.89 -0.14
N GLY A 189 -4.01 4.92 -1.35
CA GLY A 189 -4.72 6.07 -1.88
C GLY A 189 -3.76 7.17 -2.33
N GLY A 190 -4.18 8.43 -2.19
CA GLY A 190 -3.39 9.58 -2.65
C GLY A 190 -3.86 10.12 -3.99
N GLY A 191 -3.25 11.20 -4.44
CA GLY A 191 -3.60 11.85 -5.70
C GLY A 191 -2.62 11.50 -6.82
N ASP A 192 -3.12 11.46 -8.04
CA ASP A 192 -2.30 11.22 -9.23
C ASP A 192 -2.05 12.52 -9.99
N ILE A 193 -0.80 12.71 -10.41
CA ILE A 193 -0.35 13.80 -11.29
C ILE A 193 0.12 13.19 -12.60
N LYS A 194 -0.21 13.85 -13.71
CA LYS A 194 0.35 13.56 -15.03
C LYS A 194 0.63 14.84 -15.78
N ASN A 195 1.83 14.95 -16.36
CA ASN A 195 2.26 16.16 -17.07
C ASN A 195 2.09 17.44 -16.23
N GLY A 196 2.33 17.37 -14.93
CA GLY A 196 2.18 18.48 -13.98
C GLY A 196 0.75 18.86 -13.61
N HIS A 197 -0.27 18.11 -14.07
CA HIS A 197 -1.68 18.34 -13.75
C HIS A 197 -2.22 17.23 -12.85
N ARG A 198 -2.97 17.62 -11.80
CA ARG A 198 -3.70 16.66 -10.98
C ARG A 198 -4.81 16.02 -11.79
N LEU A 199 -4.89 14.69 -11.75
CA LEU A 199 -5.93 13.92 -12.42
C LEU A 199 -7.14 13.71 -11.50
N TYR A 200 -6.92 13.03 -10.39
CA TYR A 200 -7.95 12.67 -9.41
C TYR A 200 -7.31 12.37 -8.05
N MET A 201 -8.15 12.19 -7.05
CA MET A 201 -7.80 11.64 -5.74
C MET A 201 -8.24 10.18 -5.69
N SER A 202 -7.36 9.27 -5.32
CA SER A 202 -7.65 7.86 -5.12
C SER A 202 -8.03 7.57 -3.68
N LEU A 203 -9.11 6.82 -3.47
CA LEU A 203 -9.41 6.15 -2.22
C LEU A 203 -9.21 4.65 -2.43
N GLN A 204 -8.19 4.06 -1.80
CA GLN A 204 -8.00 2.62 -1.88
C GLN A 204 -9.09 1.90 -1.07
N ALA A 205 -9.94 1.17 -1.76
CA ALA A 205 -11.08 0.48 -1.19
C ALA A 205 -10.93 -1.04 -1.18
N ALA A 206 -9.88 -1.52 -1.80
CA ALA A 206 -9.54 -2.93 -1.88
C ALA A 206 -8.03 -3.09 -2.16
N GLU A 207 -7.53 -4.28 -1.92
CA GLU A 207 -6.17 -4.69 -2.31
C GLU A 207 -6.16 -6.16 -2.72
N LYS A 208 -5.19 -6.54 -3.54
CA LYS A 208 -5.03 -7.93 -3.95
C LYS A 208 -4.46 -8.79 -2.83
N VAL A 209 -4.86 -10.05 -2.82
CA VAL A 209 -4.39 -11.04 -1.85
C VAL A 209 -3.12 -11.71 -2.38
N PHE A 210 -2.06 -11.59 -1.61
CA PHE A 210 -0.80 -12.29 -1.87
C PHE A 210 -0.94 -13.78 -1.52
N LEU A 211 -0.66 -14.66 -2.49
CA LEU A 211 -0.66 -16.11 -2.28
C LEU A 211 0.43 -16.76 -3.13
N SER A 212 1.25 -17.59 -2.51
CA SER A 212 2.27 -18.35 -3.24
C SER A 212 1.99 -19.84 -3.20
N PHE A 213 2.12 -20.47 -4.36
CA PHE A 213 2.05 -21.91 -4.52
C PHE A 213 3.44 -22.48 -4.84
N LYS A 214 3.78 -23.61 -4.22
CA LYS A 214 4.91 -24.44 -4.61
C LYS A 214 4.43 -25.47 -5.63
N LEU A 215 5.07 -25.52 -6.77
CA LEU A 215 5.00 -26.63 -7.71
C LEU A 215 6.16 -27.57 -7.45
N GLU A 216 5.90 -28.87 -7.46
CA GLU A 216 6.93 -29.89 -7.27
C GLU A 216 6.69 -31.10 -8.16
N THR A 217 7.70 -31.50 -8.85
CA THR A 217 7.76 -32.78 -9.60
C THR A 217 8.84 -33.66 -9.04
N VAL A 218 8.58 -34.95 -8.99
CA VAL A 218 9.58 -35.96 -8.55
C VAL A 218 9.74 -37.01 -9.61
N ASN A 219 10.94 -37.55 -9.70
CA ASN A 219 11.30 -38.59 -10.65
C ASN A 219 12.33 -39.56 -10.04
N ARG A 220 12.45 -40.75 -10.62
CA ARG A 220 13.41 -41.77 -10.18
C ARG A 220 14.87 -41.27 -10.29
N GLY A 221 15.15 -40.36 -11.23
CA GLY A 221 16.51 -40.00 -11.62
C GLY A 221 17.17 -41.09 -12.44
N GLY A 222 18.48 -40.98 -12.66
CA GLY A 222 19.28 -41.97 -13.43
C GLY A 222 20.53 -41.33 -14.02
N HIS A 223 21.27 -42.11 -14.78
CA HIS A 223 22.47 -41.65 -15.48
C HIS A 223 22.09 -40.91 -16.77
N SER A 224 22.64 -39.70 -16.99
CA SER A 224 22.26 -38.85 -18.14
C SER A 224 22.56 -39.47 -19.52
N SER A 225 23.46 -40.45 -19.60
CA SER A 225 23.72 -41.20 -20.85
C SER A 225 22.57 -42.11 -21.27
N LEU A 226 21.60 -42.34 -20.39
CA LEU A 226 20.39 -43.14 -20.67
C LEU A 226 19.14 -42.23 -20.51
N PRO A 227 18.95 -41.24 -21.41
CA PRO A 227 17.92 -40.24 -21.26
C PRO A 227 16.52 -40.87 -21.40
N THR A 228 15.59 -40.41 -20.55
CA THR A 228 14.17 -40.74 -20.64
C THR A 228 13.34 -39.48 -20.87
N ARG A 229 12.16 -39.63 -21.51
CA ARG A 229 11.22 -38.51 -21.63
C ARG A 229 10.53 -38.17 -20.32
N ASP A 230 10.44 -39.14 -19.41
CA ASP A 230 9.96 -38.96 -18.05
C ASP A 230 11.06 -38.27 -17.20
N ASN A 231 11.01 -36.97 -17.11
CA ASN A 231 12.04 -36.14 -16.49
C ASN A 231 11.36 -35.04 -15.69
N ALA A 232 11.74 -34.87 -14.42
CA ALA A 232 11.13 -33.91 -13.51
C ALA A 232 11.20 -32.45 -14.03
N ILE A 233 12.34 -32.07 -14.65
CA ILE A 233 12.49 -30.74 -15.26
C ILE A 233 11.53 -30.56 -16.44
N TYR A 234 11.38 -31.56 -17.32
CA TYR A 234 10.52 -31.47 -18.50
C TYR A 234 9.05 -31.35 -18.12
N HIS A 235 8.56 -32.15 -17.15
CA HIS A 235 7.20 -32.03 -16.62
C HIS A 235 6.91 -30.61 -16.10
N LEU A 236 7.83 -30.06 -15.27
CA LEU A 236 7.67 -28.74 -14.70
C LEU A 236 7.74 -27.66 -15.80
N ALA A 237 8.70 -27.74 -16.72
CA ALA A 237 8.84 -26.76 -17.81
C ALA A 237 7.61 -26.70 -18.71
N ASP A 238 7.07 -27.87 -19.10
CA ASP A 238 5.84 -27.95 -19.90
C ASP A 238 4.62 -27.37 -19.15
N GLY A 239 4.52 -27.57 -17.84
CA GLY A 239 3.50 -26.98 -16.99
C GLY A 239 3.62 -25.46 -16.95
N LEU A 240 4.85 -24.94 -16.73
CA LEU A 240 5.11 -23.49 -16.70
C LEU A 240 4.85 -22.84 -18.07
N ALA A 241 5.18 -23.51 -19.18
CA ALA A 241 4.89 -23.01 -20.53
C ALA A 241 3.37 -22.94 -20.84
N ARG A 242 2.56 -23.79 -20.19
CA ARG A 242 1.09 -23.65 -20.24
C ARG A 242 0.60 -22.49 -19.36
N LEU A 243 1.17 -22.35 -18.17
CA LEU A 243 0.82 -21.26 -17.26
C LEU A 243 1.13 -19.87 -17.85
N GLU A 244 2.28 -19.73 -18.54
CA GLU A 244 2.68 -18.49 -19.23
C GLU A 244 1.61 -17.99 -20.21
N LYS A 245 0.87 -18.89 -20.84
CA LYS A 245 -0.14 -18.60 -21.86
C LYS A 245 -1.55 -18.48 -21.30
N PHE A 246 -1.71 -18.63 -20.01
CA PHE A 246 -3.01 -18.66 -19.37
C PHE A 246 -3.30 -17.32 -18.65
N ASP A 247 -4.41 -16.72 -19.00
CA ASP A 247 -5.00 -15.60 -18.27
C ASP A 247 -6.25 -16.07 -17.50
N PHE A 248 -6.33 -15.73 -16.22
CA PHE A 248 -7.58 -15.90 -15.48
C PHE A 248 -8.70 -15.08 -16.13
N PRO A 249 -9.96 -15.50 -16.04
CA PRO A 249 -11.09 -14.74 -16.56
C PRO A 249 -11.16 -13.34 -15.97
N VAL A 250 -11.66 -12.37 -16.75
CA VAL A 250 -11.97 -11.03 -16.25
C VAL A 250 -13.06 -11.12 -15.20
N HIS A 251 -12.81 -10.52 -14.04
CA HIS A 251 -13.77 -10.49 -12.93
C HIS A 251 -13.82 -9.07 -12.34
N LEU A 252 -14.65 -8.20 -12.94
CA LEU A 252 -14.89 -6.87 -12.42
C LEU A 252 -15.87 -6.92 -11.25
N PHE A 253 -15.44 -6.49 -10.09
CA PHE A 253 -16.28 -6.25 -8.92
C PHE A 253 -16.50 -4.73 -8.71
N ASP A 254 -17.28 -4.34 -7.72
CA ASP A 254 -17.76 -2.96 -7.55
C ASP A 254 -16.65 -1.91 -7.61
N VAL A 255 -15.51 -2.15 -6.91
CA VAL A 255 -14.40 -1.19 -6.87
C VAL A 255 -13.74 -1.07 -8.24
N THR A 256 -13.35 -2.18 -8.88
CA THR A 256 -12.65 -2.13 -10.17
C THR A 256 -13.55 -1.61 -11.28
N ARG A 257 -14.84 -1.95 -11.24
CA ARG A 257 -15.85 -1.40 -12.15
C ARG A 257 -15.96 0.12 -11.99
N ALA A 258 -16.15 0.62 -10.78
CA ALA A 258 -16.25 2.05 -10.49
C ALA A 258 -14.92 2.79 -10.78
N SER A 259 -13.78 2.12 -10.58
CA SER A 259 -12.47 2.65 -10.94
C SER A 259 -12.38 2.93 -12.44
N PHE A 260 -12.59 1.91 -13.29
CA PHE A 260 -12.54 2.08 -14.75
C PHE A 260 -13.55 3.11 -15.25
N GLU A 261 -14.78 3.09 -14.75
CA GLU A 261 -15.83 4.04 -15.16
C GLU A 261 -15.43 5.49 -14.87
N ARG A 262 -14.89 5.74 -13.66
CA ARG A 262 -14.53 7.10 -13.21
C ARG A 262 -13.19 7.57 -13.73
N MET A 263 -12.24 6.67 -14.02
CA MET A 263 -10.95 7.01 -14.62
C MET A 263 -11.07 7.32 -16.11
N ALA A 264 -12.00 6.68 -16.83
CA ALA A 264 -12.13 6.82 -18.29
C ALA A 264 -12.10 8.27 -18.82
N PRO A 265 -12.74 9.27 -18.19
CA PRO A 265 -12.71 10.65 -18.66
C PRO A 265 -11.33 11.33 -18.61
N PHE A 266 -10.41 10.85 -17.77
CA PHE A 266 -9.08 11.42 -17.58
C PHE A 266 -8.06 10.93 -18.63
N TYR A 267 -8.37 9.82 -19.31
CA TYR A 267 -7.51 9.23 -20.34
C TYR A 267 -8.10 9.44 -21.72
N GLN A 268 -7.41 10.23 -22.54
CA GLN A 268 -7.86 10.52 -23.91
C GLN A 268 -7.61 9.34 -24.86
N GLY A 269 -8.34 9.31 -25.98
CA GLY A 269 -8.16 8.34 -27.07
C GLY A 269 -8.65 6.93 -26.70
N GLN A 270 -7.92 5.91 -27.20
CA GLN A 270 -8.38 4.53 -27.12
C GLN A 270 -8.43 4.00 -25.68
N LEU A 271 -7.50 4.42 -24.82
CA LEU A 271 -7.43 3.92 -23.44
C LEU A 271 -8.69 4.28 -22.65
N GLY A 272 -9.12 5.55 -22.67
CA GLY A 272 -10.35 5.96 -22.00
C GLY A 272 -11.60 5.31 -22.59
N ALA A 273 -11.63 5.12 -23.92
CA ALA A 273 -12.71 4.38 -24.59
C ALA A 273 -12.78 2.92 -24.14
N ASP A 274 -11.62 2.24 -24.01
CA ASP A 274 -11.52 0.86 -23.55
C ASP A 274 -11.92 0.71 -22.08
N MET A 275 -11.51 1.63 -21.22
CA MET A 275 -11.93 1.67 -19.81
C MET A 275 -13.46 1.73 -19.67
N LYS A 276 -14.11 2.56 -20.49
CA LYS A 276 -15.57 2.66 -20.52
C LYS A 276 -16.20 1.40 -21.10
N ALA A 277 -15.65 0.85 -22.18
CA ALA A 277 -16.18 -0.31 -22.88
C ALA A 277 -16.13 -1.59 -22.01
N VAL A 278 -15.03 -1.82 -21.27
CA VAL A 278 -14.90 -3.01 -20.40
C VAL A 278 -15.91 -3.02 -19.25
N VAL A 279 -16.33 -1.85 -18.77
CA VAL A 279 -17.41 -1.74 -17.77
C VAL A 279 -18.73 -2.19 -18.34
N GLY A 280 -19.05 -1.84 -19.61
CA GLY A 280 -20.26 -2.24 -20.30
C GLY A 280 -20.27 -3.71 -20.73
N ASN A 281 -19.12 -4.21 -21.19
CA ASN A 281 -18.96 -5.61 -21.61
C ASN A 281 -17.56 -6.15 -21.23
N PRO A 282 -17.41 -6.77 -20.06
CA PRO A 282 -16.14 -7.32 -19.59
C PRO A 282 -15.68 -8.57 -20.39
N HIS A 283 -16.49 -9.05 -21.32
CA HIS A 283 -16.18 -10.20 -22.19
C HIS A 283 -15.81 -9.80 -23.64
N ASP A 284 -15.66 -8.49 -23.93
CA ASP A 284 -15.15 -8.04 -25.22
C ASP A 284 -13.64 -8.33 -25.30
N GLU A 285 -13.29 -9.43 -25.98
CA GLU A 285 -11.92 -9.92 -26.11
C GLU A 285 -10.96 -8.86 -26.67
N THR A 286 -11.43 -8.02 -27.60
CA THR A 286 -10.60 -6.97 -28.21
C THR A 286 -10.28 -5.86 -27.21
N VAL A 287 -11.26 -5.42 -26.43
CA VAL A 287 -11.08 -4.41 -25.37
C VAL A 287 -10.20 -4.98 -24.26
N VAL A 288 -10.51 -6.20 -23.81
CA VAL A 288 -9.75 -6.89 -22.77
C VAL A 288 -8.28 -7.08 -23.19
N ALA A 289 -8.01 -7.50 -24.44
CA ALA A 289 -6.64 -7.68 -24.93
C ALA A 289 -5.84 -6.38 -24.90
N ARG A 290 -6.45 -5.23 -25.32
CA ARG A 290 -5.77 -3.93 -25.27
C ARG A 290 -5.48 -3.44 -23.85
N LEU A 291 -6.44 -3.59 -22.92
CA LEU A 291 -6.22 -3.26 -21.50
C LEU A 291 -5.19 -4.20 -20.86
N SER A 292 -5.24 -5.50 -21.16
CA SER A 292 -4.32 -6.50 -20.63
C SER A 292 -2.88 -6.34 -21.13
N ALA A 293 -2.68 -5.65 -22.27
CA ALA A 293 -1.34 -5.29 -22.74
C ALA A 293 -0.61 -4.30 -21.82
N LEU A 294 -1.34 -3.64 -20.91
CA LEU A 294 -0.81 -2.73 -19.90
C LEU A 294 -0.87 -3.44 -18.54
N PRO A 295 0.28 -3.79 -17.93
CA PRO A 295 0.33 -4.64 -16.73
C PRO A 295 -0.54 -4.15 -15.57
N GLN A 296 -0.60 -2.82 -15.34
CA GLN A 296 -1.41 -2.22 -14.28
C GLN A 296 -2.91 -2.47 -14.48
N TYR A 297 -3.42 -2.43 -15.72
CA TYR A 297 -4.84 -2.67 -15.98
C TYR A 297 -5.15 -4.16 -16.07
N ASN A 298 -4.23 -4.99 -16.60
CA ASN A 298 -4.37 -6.45 -16.51
C ASN A 298 -4.55 -6.91 -15.07
N ALA A 299 -3.74 -6.36 -14.15
CA ALA A 299 -3.83 -6.65 -12.74
C ALA A 299 -5.15 -6.18 -12.09
N GLN A 300 -5.78 -5.13 -12.63
CA GLN A 300 -7.10 -4.66 -12.15
C GLN A 300 -8.27 -5.52 -12.68
N LEU A 301 -8.08 -6.16 -13.83
CA LEU A 301 -9.13 -6.93 -14.49
C LEU A 301 -9.33 -8.33 -13.86
N ARG A 302 -8.29 -8.94 -13.29
CA ARG A 302 -8.30 -10.37 -12.94
C ARG A 302 -7.30 -10.76 -11.87
N THR A 303 -7.46 -11.94 -11.30
CA THR A 303 -6.39 -12.64 -10.58
C THR A 303 -5.24 -12.91 -11.54
N THR A 304 -3.99 -12.72 -11.07
CA THR A 304 -2.78 -12.93 -11.86
C THR A 304 -1.83 -13.88 -11.14
N CYS A 305 -1.19 -14.79 -11.88
CA CYS A 305 -0.19 -15.71 -11.35
C CYS A 305 1.06 -15.69 -12.23
N VAL A 306 2.23 -15.69 -11.60
CA VAL A 306 3.52 -15.66 -12.30
C VAL A 306 4.56 -16.54 -11.60
N ALA A 307 5.38 -17.25 -12.37
CA ALA A 307 6.51 -17.99 -11.83
C ALA A 307 7.60 -17.00 -11.37
N THR A 308 8.03 -17.12 -10.10
CA THR A 308 9.05 -16.23 -9.50
C THR A 308 10.33 -16.94 -9.13
N MET A 309 10.29 -18.27 -8.91
CA MET A 309 11.47 -19.07 -8.59
C MET A 309 11.40 -20.42 -9.31
N LEU A 310 12.57 -20.92 -9.70
CA LEU A 310 12.72 -22.22 -10.37
C LEU A 310 14.00 -22.90 -9.91
N SER A 311 13.93 -24.20 -9.62
CA SER A 311 15.09 -25.04 -9.27
C SER A 311 14.89 -26.48 -9.76
N GLY A 312 15.97 -27.14 -10.13
CA GLY A 312 15.88 -28.54 -10.56
C GLY A 312 17.24 -29.18 -10.85
N GLY A 313 17.36 -30.49 -10.60
CA GLY A 313 18.58 -31.25 -10.75
C GLY A 313 19.61 -30.98 -9.63
N HIS A 314 20.67 -31.80 -9.61
CA HIS A 314 21.74 -31.69 -8.61
C HIS A 314 23.14 -31.98 -9.21
N ALA A 315 23.22 -32.52 -10.44
CA ALA A 315 24.48 -32.81 -11.14
C ALA A 315 24.24 -32.82 -12.67
N GLU A 316 25.25 -32.39 -13.42
CA GLU A 316 25.17 -32.28 -14.89
C GLU A 316 25.06 -33.65 -15.61
N ASN A 317 25.54 -34.72 -14.97
CA ASN A 317 25.53 -36.07 -15.50
C ASN A 317 24.44 -36.99 -14.91
N ALA A 318 23.47 -36.43 -14.20
CA ALA A 318 22.37 -37.16 -13.61
C ALA A 318 21.00 -36.64 -14.09
N LEU A 319 20.05 -37.56 -14.33
CA LEU A 319 18.66 -37.17 -14.53
C LEU A 319 18.10 -36.62 -13.23
N PRO A 320 17.33 -35.50 -13.28
CA PRO A 320 16.84 -34.82 -12.08
C PRO A 320 15.84 -35.69 -11.30
N GLN A 321 16.07 -35.82 -10.00
CA GLN A 321 15.15 -36.53 -9.11
C GLN A 321 13.97 -35.63 -8.68
N SER A 322 14.14 -34.32 -8.75
CA SER A 322 13.10 -33.35 -8.50
C SER A 322 13.30 -32.07 -9.27
N ALA A 323 12.20 -31.33 -9.51
CA ALA A 323 12.22 -29.94 -9.92
C ALA A 323 11.10 -29.19 -9.19
N THR A 324 11.35 -27.94 -8.85
CA THR A 324 10.39 -27.10 -8.11
C THR A 324 10.28 -25.72 -8.72
N ALA A 325 9.09 -25.10 -8.62
CA ALA A 325 8.88 -23.68 -8.91
C ALA A 325 8.02 -23.05 -7.84
N VAL A 326 8.15 -21.75 -7.67
CA VAL A 326 7.22 -20.92 -6.90
C VAL A 326 6.40 -20.09 -7.87
N ILE A 327 5.08 -20.19 -7.73
CA ILE A 327 4.12 -19.38 -8.45
C ILE A 327 3.54 -18.36 -7.46
N ASN A 328 3.84 -17.08 -7.68
CA ASN A 328 3.19 -16.02 -6.92
C ASN A 328 1.91 -15.61 -7.62
N CYS A 329 0.81 -15.67 -6.89
CA CYS A 329 -0.49 -15.20 -7.33
C CYS A 329 -0.91 -13.95 -6.56
N ARG A 330 -1.53 -13.03 -7.27
CA ARG A 330 -2.22 -11.87 -6.71
C ARG A 330 -3.70 -12.01 -7.02
N LEU A 331 -4.45 -12.50 -6.04
CA LEU A 331 -5.88 -12.76 -6.19
C LEU A 331 -6.67 -11.47 -6.10
N LEU A 332 -7.75 -11.37 -6.85
CA LEU A 332 -8.78 -10.38 -6.52
C LEU A 332 -9.38 -10.70 -5.14
N PRO A 333 -9.74 -9.68 -4.34
CA PRO A 333 -10.26 -9.92 -2.98
C PRO A 333 -11.63 -10.62 -2.93
N VAL A 334 -12.24 -10.82 -4.09
CA VAL A 334 -13.48 -11.57 -4.29
C VAL A 334 -13.28 -13.00 -4.76
N ASP A 335 -12.04 -13.37 -5.14
CA ASP A 335 -11.70 -14.72 -5.60
C ASP A 335 -11.26 -15.60 -4.43
N GLN A 336 -11.55 -16.92 -4.53
CA GLN A 336 -11.21 -17.87 -3.49
C GLN A 336 -9.90 -18.60 -3.80
N ALA A 337 -9.06 -18.80 -2.80
CA ALA A 337 -7.77 -19.47 -2.95
C ALA A 337 -7.90 -20.88 -3.52
N ASP A 338 -8.90 -21.65 -3.06
CA ASP A 338 -9.17 -23.00 -3.51
C ASP A 338 -9.55 -23.07 -5.01
N ASP A 339 -10.25 -22.04 -5.52
CA ASP A 339 -10.61 -21.94 -6.94
C ASP A 339 -9.38 -21.65 -7.79
N VAL A 340 -8.46 -20.83 -7.30
CA VAL A 340 -7.19 -20.53 -7.94
C VAL A 340 -6.30 -21.78 -7.97
N GLU A 341 -6.18 -22.51 -6.87
CA GLU A 341 -5.43 -23.78 -6.82
C GLU A 341 -5.99 -24.82 -7.80
N ARG A 342 -7.31 -24.93 -7.84
CA ARG A 342 -8.03 -25.84 -8.77
C ARG A 342 -7.75 -25.46 -10.23
N THR A 343 -7.77 -24.17 -10.55
CA THR A 343 -7.47 -23.63 -11.87
C THR A 343 -6.00 -23.90 -12.25
N LEU A 344 -5.06 -23.67 -11.33
CA LEU A 344 -3.65 -23.98 -11.55
C LEU A 344 -3.45 -25.47 -11.89
N ASN A 345 -4.06 -26.40 -11.16
CA ASN A 345 -3.99 -27.82 -11.44
C ASN A 345 -4.54 -28.16 -12.84
N GLN A 346 -5.62 -27.52 -13.28
CA GLN A 346 -6.19 -27.70 -14.62
C GLN A 346 -5.27 -27.17 -15.72
N VAL A 347 -4.69 -25.99 -15.53
CA VAL A 347 -3.78 -25.34 -16.49
C VAL A 347 -2.47 -26.09 -16.61
N LEU A 348 -1.89 -26.52 -15.49
CA LEU A 348 -0.66 -27.32 -15.48
C LEU A 348 -0.84 -28.67 -16.18
N ALA A 349 -2.03 -29.24 -16.15
CA ALA A 349 -2.47 -30.43 -16.91
C ALA A 349 -1.49 -31.59 -16.87
N ASP A 350 -0.81 -31.82 -15.75
CA ASP A 350 0.14 -32.89 -15.54
C ASP A 350 0.03 -33.44 -14.10
N PRO A 351 -0.43 -34.70 -13.92
CA PRO A 351 -0.61 -35.29 -12.60
C PRO A 351 0.67 -35.50 -11.80
N LYS A 352 1.85 -35.35 -12.44
CA LYS A 352 3.15 -35.40 -11.77
C LYS A 352 3.55 -34.05 -11.13
N ILE A 353 2.87 -32.96 -11.48
CA ILE A 353 3.07 -31.67 -10.84
C ILE A 353 2.17 -31.60 -9.60
N LYS A 354 2.76 -31.65 -8.43
CA LYS A 354 2.06 -31.41 -7.19
C LYS A 354 2.01 -29.91 -6.92
N VAL A 355 0.80 -29.37 -6.79
CA VAL A 355 0.56 -27.96 -6.35
C VAL A 355 0.32 -27.95 -4.85
N SER A 356 0.90 -27.01 -4.15
CA SER A 356 0.64 -26.83 -2.72
C SER A 356 0.78 -25.37 -2.32
N VAL A 357 -0.12 -24.88 -1.46
CA VAL A 357 -0.05 -23.55 -0.88
C VAL A 357 1.15 -23.46 0.06
N MET A 358 1.98 -22.42 -0.08
CA MET A 358 3.18 -22.24 0.76
C MET A 358 2.84 -21.74 2.16
N LYS A 359 1.95 -20.76 2.24
CA LYS A 359 1.37 -20.25 3.48
C LYS A 359 -0.13 -20.06 3.24
N PRO A 360 -1.01 -20.56 4.11
CA PRO A 360 -2.43 -20.31 3.97
C PRO A 360 -2.69 -18.80 3.88
N PRO A 361 -3.51 -18.34 2.94
CA PRO A 361 -3.86 -16.93 2.86
C PRO A 361 -4.64 -16.57 4.13
N LYS A 362 -4.45 -15.34 4.62
CA LYS A 362 -5.36 -14.83 5.65
C LYS A 362 -6.74 -14.68 5.01
N PRO A 363 -7.84 -14.99 5.72
CA PRO A 363 -9.18 -14.78 5.19
C PRO A 363 -9.35 -13.30 4.85
N VAL A 364 -9.52 -12.98 3.58
CA VAL A 364 -9.76 -11.61 3.13
C VAL A 364 -11.18 -11.59 2.56
N GLY A 365 -12.04 -10.82 3.19
CA GLY A 365 -13.38 -10.57 2.67
C GLY A 365 -13.47 -9.14 2.17
N TYR A 366 -13.81 -8.95 0.91
CA TYR A 366 -14.14 -7.63 0.40
C TYR A 366 -15.37 -7.09 1.15
N LYS A 367 -15.29 -5.82 1.57
CA LYS A 367 -16.45 -5.08 2.08
C LYS A 367 -16.61 -3.80 1.27
N PRO A 368 -17.85 -3.41 0.95
CA PRO A 368 -18.12 -2.14 0.29
C PRO A 368 -17.52 -0.95 1.06
N ILE A 369 -17.19 0.12 0.35
CA ILE A 369 -16.67 1.34 0.96
C ILE A 369 -17.68 1.89 1.96
N SER A 370 -17.21 2.20 3.18
CA SER A 370 -18.04 2.90 4.16
C SER A 370 -18.51 4.24 3.60
N PRO A 371 -19.84 4.51 3.59
CA PRO A 371 -20.35 5.82 3.18
C PRO A 371 -19.75 6.98 3.97
N LEU A 372 -19.40 6.75 5.24
CA LEU A 372 -18.76 7.73 6.10
C LEU A 372 -17.36 8.08 5.60
N VAL A 373 -16.54 7.07 5.31
CA VAL A 373 -15.17 7.29 4.80
C VAL A 373 -15.23 7.95 3.43
N TRP A 374 -16.10 7.46 2.54
CA TRP A 374 -16.32 8.07 1.21
C TRP A 374 -16.68 9.56 1.31
N SER A 375 -17.64 9.88 2.17
CA SER A 375 -18.11 11.27 2.38
C SER A 375 -17.00 12.16 2.94
N ALA A 376 -16.26 11.67 3.95
CA ALA A 376 -15.17 12.43 4.56
C ALA A 376 -14.07 12.76 3.54
N VAL A 377 -13.61 11.76 2.77
CA VAL A 377 -12.58 11.95 1.75
C VAL A 377 -13.07 12.88 0.63
N THR A 378 -14.30 12.69 0.15
CA THR A 378 -14.87 13.54 -0.91
C THR A 378 -15.01 15.00 -0.46
N ALA A 379 -15.48 15.23 0.76
CA ALA A 379 -15.62 16.58 1.30
C ALA A 379 -14.25 17.27 1.48
N ALA A 380 -13.26 16.56 2.04
CA ALA A 380 -11.91 17.07 2.20
C ALA A 380 -11.25 17.36 0.84
N THR A 381 -11.42 16.46 -0.15
CA THR A 381 -10.92 16.66 -1.52
C THR A 381 -11.53 17.90 -2.16
N SER A 382 -12.85 18.06 -2.08
CA SER A 382 -13.55 19.22 -2.65
C SER A 382 -13.14 20.53 -2.00
N LYS A 383 -12.79 20.52 -0.70
CA LYS A 383 -12.30 21.68 0.03
C LYS A 383 -10.85 22.03 -0.37
N SER A 384 -9.96 21.04 -0.41
CA SER A 384 -8.53 21.25 -0.66
C SER A 384 -8.24 21.48 -2.14
N TRP A 385 -8.98 20.79 -3.03
CA TRP A 385 -8.78 20.84 -4.49
C TRP A 385 -10.13 20.91 -5.22
N PRO A 386 -10.75 22.10 -5.28
CA PRO A 386 -12.07 22.26 -5.92
C PRO A 386 -12.10 21.72 -7.35
N GLY A 387 -13.11 20.91 -7.64
CA GLY A 387 -13.28 20.27 -8.94
C GLY A 387 -12.57 18.94 -9.14
N LEU A 388 -11.72 18.49 -8.19
CA LEU A 388 -11.06 17.20 -8.27
C LEU A 388 -12.02 16.07 -7.88
N SER A 389 -12.04 15.00 -8.66
CA SER A 389 -12.86 13.81 -8.41
C SER A 389 -12.17 12.83 -7.46
N VAL A 390 -12.97 12.11 -6.66
CA VAL A 390 -12.50 10.94 -5.90
C VAL A 390 -12.84 9.66 -6.65
N ILE A 391 -11.84 8.78 -6.80
CA ILE A 391 -11.98 7.49 -7.50
C ILE A 391 -11.66 6.36 -6.52
N PRO A 392 -12.56 5.37 -6.37
CA PRO A 392 -12.24 4.17 -5.60
C PRO A 392 -11.27 3.33 -6.40
N GLN A 393 -10.23 2.83 -5.76
CA GLN A 393 -9.21 2.01 -6.41
C GLN A 393 -8.93 0.71 -5.64
N MET A 394 -8.43 -0.28 -6.36
CA MET A 394 -7.85 -1.48 -5.78
C MET A 394 -6.33 -1.43 -5.95
N SER A 395 -5.59 -1.55 -4.84
CA SER A 395 -4.14 -1.77 -4.91
C SER A 395 -3.83 -3.13 -5.54
N THR A 396 -2.84 -3.16 -6.42
CA THR A 396 -2.30 -4.42 -6.97
C THR A 396 -1.25 -5.06 -6.06
N GLY A 397 -0.74 -4.28 -5.08
CA GLY A 397 0.08 -4.72 -3.97
C GLY A 397 -0.75 -5.29 -2.81
N ALA A 398 -0.10 -5.48 -1.69
CA ALA A 398 -0.70 -5.78 -0.39
C ALA A 398 -0.06 -4.83 0.63
N SER A 399 -0.78 -4.50 1.69
CA SER A 399 -0.33 -3.63 2.76
C SER A 399 -0.67 -4.23 4.13
N ASP A 400 -0.31 -3.55 5.20
CA ASP A 400 -0.76 -3.86 6.55
C ASP A 400 -2.28 -3.99 6.69
N GLY A 401 -3.03 -3.41 5.77
CA GLY A 401 -4.48 -3.50 5.71
C GLY A 401 -5.03 -4.92 5.68
N ILE A 402 -4.31 -5.87 5.05
CA ILE A 402 -4.75 -7.27 4.96
C ILE A 402 -4.94 -7.93 6.32
N TYR A 403 -4.09 -7.62 7.31
CA TYR A 403 -4.17 -8.17 8.66
C TYR A 403 -5.39 -7.65 9.41
N LEU A 404 -5.69 -6.37 9.26
CA LEU A 404 -6.87 -5.74 9.87
C LEU A 404 -8.17 -6.22 9.23
N ILE A 405 -8.24 -6.29 7.91
CA ILE A 405 -9.39 -6.81 7.17
C ILE A 405 -9.66 -8.27 7.59
N SER A 406 -8.62 -9.09 7.65
CA SER A 406 -8.70 -10.48 8.12
C SER A 406 -9.21 -10.59 9.55
N ALA A 407 -8.86 -9.62 10.40
CA ALA A 407 -9.34 -9.51 11.77
C ALA A 407 -10.73 -8.85 11.91
N GLY A 408 -11.39 -8.51 10.80
CA GLY A 408 -12.74 -7.94 10.78
C GLY A 408 -12.80 -6.42 10.89
N ILE A 409 -11.68 -5.71 10.78
CA ILE A 409 -11.62 -4.24 10.72
C ILE A 409 -11.52 -3.82 9.25
N PRO A 410 -12.58 -3.26 8.63
CA PRO A 410 -12.50 -2.70 7.29
C PRO A 410 -11.40 -1.63 7.22
N THR A 411 -10.54 -1.72 6.20
CA THR A 411 -9.40 -0.81 6.04
C THR A 411 -9.46 -0.13 4.69
N TYR A 412 -9.23 1.17 4.67
CA TYR A 412 -9.28 2.02 3.49
C TYR A 412 -7.99 2.82 3.36
N GLY A 413 -7.38 2.82 2.18
CA GLY A 413 -6.19 3.62 1.91
C GLY A 413 -6.55 5.07 1.62
N VAL A 414 -6.01 6.00 2.41
CA VAL A 414 -6.24 7.45 2.26
C VAL A 414 -4.95 8.21 2.57
N SER A 415 -4.38 8.82 1.56
CA SER A 415 -3.29 9.79 1.66
C SER A 415 -3.69 11.09 0.97
N GLY A 416 -3.14 12.21 1.42
CA GLY A 416 -3.29 13.52 0.76
C GLY A 416 -2.12 13.84 -0.18
N ILE A 417 -1.15 12.96 -0.28
CA ILE A 417 0.03 13.16 -1.13
C ILE A 417 -0.30 12.84 -2.60
N PHE A 418 0.16 13.71 -3.50
CA PHE A 418 0.07 13.50 -4.94
C PHE A 418 1.40 13.00 -5.48
N GLY A 419 1.38 11.86 -6.17
CA GLY A 419 2.50 11.29 -6.91
C GLY A 419 2.38 11.55 -8.42
N ASP A 420 3.52 11.62 -9.10
CA ASP A 420 3.55 11.70 -10.57
C ASP A 420 3.60 10.27 -11.13
N GLU A 421 2.62 9.93 -12.01
CA GLU A 421 2.55 8.59 -12.64
C GLU A 421 3.82 8.24 -13.43
N ASP A 422 4.54 9.25 -13.94
CA ASP A 422 5.74 9.07 -14.75
C ASP A 422 7.04 9.14 -13.91
N ASP A 423 6.97 9.39 -12.58
CA ASP A 423 8.13 9.48 -11.68
C ASP A 423 7.91 8.72 -10.35
N VAL A 424 7.55 7.46 -10.44
CA VAL A 424 7.38 6.57 -9.27
C VAL A 424 8.75 6.10 -8.79
N ARG A 425 9.13 6.49 -7.55
CA ARG A 425 10.44 6.15 -6.96
C ARG A 425 10.38 5.38 -5.65
N ALA A 426 9.20 4.98 -5.19
CA ALA A 426 9.06 4.06 -4.06
C ALA A 426 9.94 2.81 -4.31
N HIS A 427 10.65 2.34 -3.29
CA HIS A 427 11.64 1.25 -3.35
C HIS A 427 12.86 1.51 -4.28
N GLY A 428 12.83 2.59 -5.05
CA GLY A 428 13.91 2.99 -5.95
C GLY A 428 15.01 3.82 -5.27
N ARG A 429 16.01 4.21 -6.06
CA ARG A 429 17.03 5.18 -5.65
C ARG A 429 16.50 6.61 -5.75
N ASP A 430 17.08 7.51 -4.95
CA ASP A 430 16.75 8.94 -4.95
C ASP A 430 15.22 9.15 -4.80
N GLU A 431 14.61 8.37 -3.89
CA GLU A 431 13.20 8.47 -3.55
C GLU A 431 12.84 9.87 -3.10
N ARG A 432 11.68 10.37 -3.54
CA ARG A 432 11.29 11.76 -3.29
C ARG A 432 9.77 11.97 -3.28
N VAL A 433 9.35 13.02 -2.59
CA VAL A 433 7.98 13.52 -2.59
C VAL A 433 7.95 15.02 -2.88
N LEU A 434 6.94 15.49 -3.60
CA LEU A 434 6.74 16.92 -3.88
C LEU A 434 6.49 17.69 -2.57
N VAL A 435 7.29 18.73 -2.30
CA VAL A 435 7.15 19.62 -1.14
C VAL A 435 5.75 20.21 -1.05
N LYS A 436 5.22 20.70 -2.19
CA LYS A 436 3.88 21.27 -2.25
C LYS A 436 2.82 20.23 -1.88
N SER A 437 2.93 19.02 -2.40
CA SER A 437 1.98 17.93 -2.14
C SER A 437 1.98 17.53 -0.67
N PHE A 438 3.16 17.37 -0.08
CA PHE A 438 3.31 17.08 1.34
C PHE A 438 2.62 18.14 2.23
N TYR A 439 2.82 19.43 1.94
CA TYR A 439 2.20 20.50 2.74
C TYR A 439 0.68 20.59 2.57
N GLU A 440 0.16 20.33 1.38
CA GLU A 440 -1.28 20.31 1.14
C GLU A 440 -1.96 19.12 1.83
N ALA A 441 -1.27 17.96 1.88
CA ALA A 441 -1.75 16.76 2.54
C ALA A 441 -1.99 16.94 4.05
N ILE A 442 -1.26 17.85 4.72
CA ILE A 442 -1.42 18.12 6.15
C ILE A 442 -2.84 18.59 6.48
N ASP A 443 -3.35 19.56 5.72
CA ASP A 443 -4.70 20.09 5.95
C ASP A 443 -5.78 19.11 5.47
N PHE A 444 -5.55 18.43 4.35
CA PHE A 444 -6.43 17.39 3.84
C PHE A 444 -6.65 16.27 4.88
N MET A 445 -5.57 15.69 5.42
CA MET A 445 -5.66 14.62 6.41
C MET A 445 -6.26 15.10 7.74
N TYR A 446 -6.00 16.33 8.14
CA TYR A 446 -6.67 16.93 9.31
C TYR A 446 -8.18 17.05 9.11
N ASP A 447 -8.63 17.48 7.94
CA ASP A 447 -10.06 17.56 7.61
C ASP A 447 -10.72 16.17 7.56
N VAL A 448 -10.07 15.19 6.95
CA VAL A 448 -10.54 13.79 6.98
C VAL A 448 -10.62 13.28 8.41
N GLY A 449 -9.54 13.38 9.19
CA GLY A 449 -9.48 12.88 10.56
C GLY A 449 -10.52 13.52 11.47
N THR A 450 -10.67 14.85 11.42
CA THR A 450 -11.68 15.55 12.24
C THR A 450 -13.11 15.24 11.83
N THR A 451 -13.37 15.03 10.54
CA THR A 451 -14.68 14.60 10.05
C THR A 451 -15.03 13.21 10.56
N LEU A 452 -14.10 12.25 10.44
CA LEU A 452 -14.30 10.89 10.93
C LEU A 452 -14.42 10.84 12.45
N GLY A 453 -13.63 11.63 13.17
CA GLY A 453 -13.67 11.71 14.64
C GLY A 453 -15.00 12.27 15.19
N LYS A 454 -15.68 13.14 14.44
CA LYS A 454 -17.00 13.70 14.82
C LYS A 454 -18.19 12.84 14.41
N ALA A 455 -18.00 11.87 13.56
CA ALA A 455 -19.09 11.08 13.03
C ALA A 455 -19.59 10.04 14.04
N ALA A 456 -20.91 9.88 14.14
CA ALA A 456 -21.53 8.78 14.85
C ALA A 456 -21.20 7.44 14.14
N SER A 457 -21.30 6.32 14.87
CA SER A 457 -21.15 5.01 14.26
C SER A 457 -22.22 4.76 13.18
N THR A 458 -21.80 4.16 12.07
CA THR A 458 -22.74 3.73 11.05
C THR A 458 -23.58 2.59 11.63
N PRO A 459 -24.91 2.60 11.53
CA PRO A 459 -25.72 1.45 11.93
C PRO A 459 -25.22 0.21 11.16
N GLN A 460 -24.83 -0.83 11.88
CA GLN A 460 -24.56 -2.11 11.22
C GLN A 460 -25.88 -2.62 10.65
N PRO A 461 -25.92 -3.14 9.42
CA PRO A 461 -27.07 -3.91 8.97
C PRO A 461 -27.25 -5.06 9.97
N ALA A 462 -28.51 -5.28 10.37
CA ALA A 462 -28.83 -6.39 11.26
C ALA A 462 -28.32 -7.72 10.65
N PRO A 463 -27.83 -8.66 11.48
CA PRO A 463 -27.23 -9.91 11.05
C PRO A 463 -28.17 -10.77 10.20
#